data_55a038fccfa8ab67b233383b33370499
#
_entry.id   55a038fccfa8ab67b233383b33370499
#
_cell.length_a   1.000
_cell.length_b   1.000
_cell.length_c   1.000
_cell.angle_alpha   90.00
_cell.angle_beta   90.00
_cell.angle_gamma   90.00
#
_symmetry.space_group_name_H-M   'P 1'
#
loop_
_entity.id
_entity.type
_entity.pdbx_description
1 polymer ?
#
loop_
_entity_poly.entity_id
_entity_poly.type
_entity_poly.pdbx_seq_one_letter_code
_entity_poly.pdbx_strand_id
1 'polypeptide(L)'
;MSYSIPVVSGGIGVLLRGDAAQSLRDVLSGKPARSGPVWRGTTNGGLSNHTYAVRGGTVTEAWVREQTRRLGVTVNAITVDDYGKGIELVRARQADAFFGERALLKDYVQRNKLSGEVLVLERRFAAEPLALAMGRNEDDLRLLVDGALSRLLKSPDFAKLYERHFGPLDEASRLIYTGFALP
;
A
#
# COMPACT_ATOMS: atom_id res chain seq x y z
N MET A 1 -9.56 24.47 2.48
CA MET A 1 -8.57 23.69 1.76
C MET A 1 -9.28 23.07 0.59
N SER A 2 -8.76 23.20 -0.63
CA SER A 2 -9.23 22.51 -1.83
C SER A 2 -8.20 21.45 -2.24
N TYR A 3 -8.59 20.52 -3.09
CA TYR A 3 -7.70 19.43 -3.53
C TYR A 3 -7.72 19.33 -5.05
N SER A 4 -6.60 18.93 -5.63
CA SER A 4 -6.51 18.59 -7.06
C SER A 4 -7.22 17.27 -7.36
N ILE A 5 -7.31 16.92 -8.64
CA ILE A 5 -7.53 15.52 -9.03
C ILE A 5 -6.41 14.66 -8.39
N PRO A 6 -6.66 13.36 -8.17
CA PRO A 6 -5.65 12.49 -7.56
C PRO A 6 -4.36 12.40 -8.39
N VAL A 7 -3.22 12.43 -7.71
CA VAL A 7 -1.87 12.31 -8.30
C VAL A 7 -1.36 10.90 -8.19
N VAL A 8 -1.71 10.21 -7.08
CA VAL A 8 -1.28 8.85 -6.82
C VAL A 8 -2.48 8.02 -6.40
N SER A 9 -2.60 6.85 -7.00
CA SER A 9 -3.50 5.81 -6.51
C SER A 9 -2.88 5.21 -5.27
N GLY A 10 -3.12 5.85 -4.13
CA GLY A 10 -2.70 5.39 -2.83
C GLY A 10 -3.37 4.07 -2.44
N GLY A 11 -2.95 3.53 -1.33
CA GLY A 11 -3.58 2.34 -0.76
C GLY A 11 -2.63 1.60 0.16
N ILE A 12 -3.21 0.99 1.18
CA ILE A 12 -2.45 0.22 2.16
C ILE A 12 -1.91 -1.04 1.49
N GLY A 13 -0.61 -1.20 1.58
CA GLY A 13 0.12 -2.39 1.19
C GLY A 13 0.72 -3.08 2.39
N VAL A 14 1.35 -4.21 2.14
CA VAL A 14 2.09 -4.98 3.13
C VAL A 14 3.42 -5.43 2.57
N LEU A 15 4.46 -5.28 3.39
CA LEU A 15 5.80 -5.76 3.13
C LEU A 15 6.09 -6.93 4.07
N LEU A 16 6.63 -7.99 3.50
CA LEU A 16 7.07 -9.20 4.18
C LEU A 16 8.52 -9.48 3.85
N ARG A 17 9.16 -10.35 4.63
CA ARG A 17 10.43 -10.93 4.18
C ARG A 17 10.26 -11.81 2.95
N GLY A 18 11.33 -11.87 2.15
CA GLY A 18 11.40 -12.74 0.98
C GLY A 18 11.22 -14.24 1.30
N ASP A 19 11.58 -14.68 2.51
CA ASP A 19 11.44 -16.04 3.02
C ASP A 19 10.26 -16.25 4.00
N ALA A 20 9.32 -15.29 4.06
CA ALA A 20 8.15 -15.40 4.92
C ALA A 20 7.33 -16.66 4.63
N ALA A 21 6.67 -17.23 5.65
CA ALA A 21 5.87 -18.43 5.51
C ALA A 21 4.81 -18.30 4.40
N GLN A 22 4.70 -19.35 3.56
CA GLN A 22 3.78 -19.32 2.42
C GLN A 22 2.32 -19.12 2.86
N SER A 23 1.93 -19.66 4.01
CA SER A 23 0.59 -19.48 4.58
C SER A 23 0.26 -18.00 4.85
N LEU A 24 1.20 -17.24 5.43
CA LEU A 24 1.04 -15.81 5.68
C LEU A 24 0.97 -15.03 4.36
N ARG A 25 1.84 -15.37 3.39
CA ARG A 25 1.82 -14.75 2.07
C ARG A 25 0.48 -14.98 1.35
N ASP A 26 -0.05 -16.20 1.36
CA ASP A 26 -1.29 -16.55 0.66
C ASP A 26 -2.48 -15.81 1.27
N VAL A 27 -2.60 -15.80 2.59
CA VAL A 27 -3.69 -15.08 3.27
C VAL A 27 -3.60 -13.58 3.01
N LEU A 28 -2.43 -12.98 3.15
CA LEU A 28 -2.25 -11.53 2.90
C LEU A 28 -2.37 -11.16 1.41
N SER A 29 -2.03 -12.07 0.50
CA SER A 29 -2.27 -11.87 -0.94
C SER A 29 -3.74 -12.04 -1.35
N GLY A 30 -4.60 -12.53 -0.45
CA GLY A 30 -5.99 -12.82 -0.76
C GLY A 30 -6.18 -14.02 -1.68
N LYS A 31 -5.18 -14.89 -1.79
CA LYS A 31 -5.34 -16.14 -2.50
C LYS A 31 -6.31 -17.05 -1.73
N PRO A 32 -7.24 -17.73 -2.42
CA PRO A 32 -8.09 -18.70 -1.74
C PRO A 32 -7.21 -19.75 -1.07
N ALA A 33 -7.57 -20.14 0.16
CA ALA A 33 -6.94 -21.26 0.81
C ALA A 33 -7.01 -22.47 -0.14
N ARG A 34 -5.91 -23.24 -0.23
CA ARG A 34 -5.86 -24.43 -1.08
C ARG A 34 -7.07 -25.30 -0.81
N SER A 35 -7.67 -25.83 -1.89
CA SER A 35 -8.89 -26.62 -1.92
C SER A 35 -8.92 -27.73 -0.84
N GLY A 36 -9.75 -27.52 0.16
CA GLY A 36 -10.09 -28.39 1.25
C GLY A 36 -11.25 -27.79 2.02
N PRO A 37 -11.98 -28.55 2.87
CA PRO A 37 -13.06 -27.99 3.66
C PRO A 37 -12.49 -26.91 4.57
N VAL A 38 -12.74 -25.64 4.19
CA VAL A 38 -12.27 -24.47 4.94
C VAL A 38 -13.28 -24.17 6.05
N TRP A 39 -12.97 -24.55 7.26
CA TRP A 39 -13.65 -23.97 8.42
C TRP A 39 -13.33 -22.49 8.47
N ARG A 40 -14.35 -21.64 8.63
CA ARG A 40 -14.19 -20.17 8.68
C ARG A 40 -13.15 -19.71 9.72
N GLY A 41 -12.91 -20.49 10.78
CA GLY A 41 -11.87 -20.23 11.76
C GLY A 41 -10.43 -20.37 11.27
N THR A 42 -10.17 -21.15 10.21
CA THR A 42 -8.80 -21.40 9.72
C THR A 42 -8.25 -20.25 8.89
N THR A 43 -9.08 -19.50 8.15
CA THR A 43 -8.61 -18.35 7.35
C THR A 43 -8.11 -17.22 8.26
N ASN A 44 -8.84 -16.94 9.35
CA ASN A 44 -8.44 -15.92 10.32
C ASN A 44 -7.29 -16.42 11.22
N GLY A 45 -7.20 -17.73 11.48
CA GLY A 45 -6.09 -18.33 12.22
C GLY A 45 -4.72 -18.08 11.60
N GLY A 46 -4.64 -18.02 10.27
CA GLY A 46 -3.41 -17.69 9.55
C GLY A 46 -2.95 -16.23 9.69
N LEU A 47 -3.78 -15.36 10.28
CA LEU A 47 -3.43 -13.97 10.59
C LEU A 47 -3.13 -13.75 12.07
N SER A 48 -3.49 -14.70 12.94
CA SER A 48 -3.30 -14.60 14.40
C SER A 48 -1.88 -14.98 14.80
N ASN A 49 -1.48 -14.48 15.98
CA ASN A 49 -0.17 -14.75 16.58
C ASN A 49 1.04 -14.23 15.77
N HIS A 50 0.78 -13.28 14.87
CA HIS A 50 1.82 -12.57 14.14
C HIS A 50 2.12 -11.21 14.75
N THR A 51 3.33 -10.72 14.50
CA THR A 51 3.75 -9.37 14.87
C THR A 51 3.66 -8.48 13.63
N TYR A 52 2.81 -7.46 13.69
CA TYR A 52 2.64 -6.49 12.62
C TYR A 52 3.20 -5.14 13.02
N ALA A 53 4.06 -4.58 12.19
CA ALA A 53 4.57 -3.24 12.35
C ALA A 53 3.75 -2.25 11.50
N VAL A 54 3.53 -1.05 12.02
CA VAL A 54 2.87 0.06 11.34
C VAL A 54 3.51 1.38 11.75
N ARG A 55 3.44 2.39 10.87
CA ARG A 55 3.83 3.74 11.26
C ARG A 55 2.75 4.34 12.17
N GLY A 56 3.17 4.84 13.35
CA GLY A 56 2.28 5.46 14.33
C GLY A 56 1.64 6.75 13.82
N GLY A 57 0.42 7.03 14.28
CA GLY A 57 -0.33 8.24 13.94
C GLY A 57 -0.83 8.30 12.49
N THR A 58 -0.89 7.16 11.78
CA THR A 58 -1.31 7.11 10.37
C THR A 58 -2.67 6.44 10.19
N VAL A 59 -3.29 6.69 9.05
CA VAL A 59 -4.51 6.00 8.61
C VAL A 59 -4.28 4.48 8.56
N THR A 60 -3.09 4.05 8.16
CA THR A 60 -2.71 2.63 8.12
C THR A 60 -2.76 1.98 9.50
N GLU A 61 -2.28 2.66 10.56
CA GLU A 61 -2.37 2.15 11.93
C GLU A 61 -3.83 1.94 12.34
N ALA A 62 -4.67 2.96 12.14
CA ALA A 62 -6.09 2.88 12.46
C ALA A 62 -6.78 1.75 11.69
N TRP A 63 -6.44 1.60 10.41
CA TRP A 63 -6.97 0.56 9.55
C TRP A 63 -6.56 -0.86 10.01
N VAL A 64 -5.28 -1.09 10.30
CA VAL A 64 -4.79 -2.40 10.79
C VAL A 64 -5.49 -2.77 12.09
N ARG A 65 -5.60 -1.83 13.04
CA ARG A 65 -6.29 -2.03 14.32
C ARG A 65 -7.77 -2.39 14.12
N GLU A 66 -8.45 -1.68 13.24
CA GLU A 66 -9.86 -1.97 12.93
C GLU A 66 -10.05 -3.31 12.23
N GLN A 67 -9.18 -3.66 11.26
CA GLN A 67 -9.28 -4.96 10.57
C GLN A 67 -9.01 -6.13 11.50
N THR A 68 -8.00 -6.05 12.35
CA THR A 68 -7.70 -7.12 13.33
C THR A 68 -8.87 -7.31 14.29
N ARG A 69 -9.49 -6.22 14.77
CA ARG A 69 -10.69 -6.27 15.59
C ARG A 69 -11.86 -6.92 14.85
N ARG A 70 -12.16 -6.50 13.62
CA ARG A 70 -13.27 -7.04 12.81
C ARG A 70 -13.12 -8.52 12.48
N LEU A 71 -11.90 -8.96 12.26
CA LEU A 71 -11.59 -10.35 11.94
C LEU A 71 -11.48 -11.23 13.20
N GLY A 72 -11.48 -10.64 14.40
CA GLY A 72 -11.30 -11.35 15.64
C GLY A 72 -9.93 -12.04 15.76
N VAL A 73 -8.89 -11.44 15.15
CA VAL A 73 -7.53 -12.00 15.20
C VAL A 73 -6.70 -11.32 16.27
N THR A 74 -5.90 -12.11 16.98
CA THR A 74 -4.95 -11.61 17.98
C THR A 74 -3.59 -11.42 17.33
N VAL A 75 -3.09 -10.19 17.34
CA VAL A 75 -1.80 -9.82 16.77
C VAL A 75 -1.01 -8.99 17.77
N ASN A 76 0.31 -9.06 17.70
CA ASN A 76 1.19 -8.11 18.38
C ASN A 76 1.43 -6.92 17.42
N ALA A 77 0.97 -5.73 17.78
CA ALA A 77 1.12 -4.51 16.95
C ALA A 77 2.27 -3.66 17.48
N ILE A 78 3.27 -3.40 16.63
CA ILE A 78 4.41 -2.53 16.91
C ILE A 78 4.23 -1.24 16.11
N THR A 79 4.27 -0.10 16.79
CA THR A 79 4.29 1.21 16.13
C THR A 79 5.72 1.71 15.98
N VAL A 80 6.03 2.27 14.81
CA VAL A 80 7.32 2.87 14.48
C VAL A 80 7.16 4.30 14.00
N ASP A 81 8.23 5.10 14.05
CA ASP A 81 8.19 6.51 13.65
C ASP A 81 8.35 6.70 12.14
N ASP A 82 9.05 5.77 11.47
CA ASP A 82 9.35 5.87 10.04
C ASP A 82 9.34 4.51 9.33
N TYR A 83 9.36 4.56 7.99
CA TYR A 83 9.33 3.37 7.14
C TYR A 83 10.61 2.53 7.25
N GLY A 84 11.77 3.17 7.43
CA GLY A 84 13.05 2.47 7.55
C GLY A 84 13.07 1.56 8.76
N LYS A 85 12.64 2.07 9.93
CA LYS A 85 12.51 1.26 11.16
C LYS A 85 11.53 0.10 10.99
N GLY A 86 10.36 0.36 10.36
CA GLY A 86 9.37 -0.69 10.12
C GLY A 86 9.89 -1.82 9.24
N ILE A 87 10.60 -1.48 8.16
CA ILE A 87 11.20 -2.45 7.24
C ILE A 87 12.34 -3.21 7.94
N GLU A 88 13.15 -2.52 8.76
CA GLU A 88 14.22 -3.16 9.50
C GLU A 88 13.71 -4.19 10.52
N LEU A 89 12.61 -3.91 11.22
CA LEU A 89 11.96 -4.89 12.10
C LEU A 89 11.57 -6.18 11.35
N VAL A 90 11.08 -6.04 10.10
CA VAL A 90 10.75 -7.21 9.27
C VAL A 90 12.02 -7.95 8.85
N ARG A 91 13.07 -7.25 8.42
CA ARG A 91 14.36 -7.86 8.05
C ARG A 91 15.01 -8.59 9.24
N ALA A 92 14.98 -7.97 10.42
CA ALA A 92 15.51 -8.51 11.66
C ALA A 92 14.66 -9.62 12.29
N ARG A 93 13.56 -10.05 11.65
CA ARG A 93 12.62 -11.05 12.16
C ARG A 93 11.92 -10.66 13.48
N GLN A 94 11.86 -9.38 13.77
CA GLN A 94 11.15 -8.83 14.92
C GLN A 94 9.68 -8.51 14.60
N ALA A 95 9.36 -8.36 13.32
CA ALA A 95 7.98 -8.31 12.83
C ALA A 95 7.82 -9.26 11.64
N ASP A 96 6.62 -9.83 11.51
CA ASP A 96 6.27 -10.71 10.39
C ASP A 96 5.87 -9.91 9.15
N ALA A 97 5.24 -8.75 9.36
CA ALA A 97 4.79 -7.88 8.29
C ALA A 97 4.89 -6.41 8.71
N PHE A 98 5.12 -5.53 7.73
CA PHE A 98 5.00 -4.08 7.89
C PHE A 98 3.93 -3.54 6.95
N PHE A 99 2.90 -2.91 7.52
CA PHE A 99 1.83 -2.27 6.77
C PHE A 99 2.12 -0.78 6.58
N GLY A 100 1.96 -0.29 5.38
CA GLY A 100 2.19 1.10 5.05
C GLY A 100 1.56 1.46 3.71
N GLU A 101 1.74 2.71 3.28
CA GLU A 101 1.36 3.13 1.93
C GLU A 101 2.16 2.32 0.89
N ARG A 102 1.46 1.58 0.04
CA ARG A 102 2.08 0.62 -0.88
C ARG A 102 3.09 1.27 -1.83
N ALA A 103 2.77 2.46 -2.32
CA ALA A 103 3.65 3.20 -3.20
C ALA A 103 4.97 3.55 -2.49
N LEU A 104 4.91 4.00 -1.25
CA LEU A 104 6.09 4.32 -0.44
C LEU A 104 6.90 3.08 -0.09
N LEU A 105 6.24 1.95 0.19
CA LEU A 105 6.92 0.67 0.41
C LEU A 105 7.71 0.23 -0.81
N LYS A 106 7.11 0.27 -2.01
CA LYS A 106 7.78 -0.08 -3.27
C LYS A 106 8.96 0.84 -3.56
N ASP A 107 8.76 2.15 -3.45
CA ASP A 107 9.81 3.13 -3.68
C ASP A 107 10.98 2.96 -2.69
N TYR A 108 10.71 2.73 -1.41
CA TYR A 108 11.76 2.48 -0.41
C TYR A 108 12.57 1.22 -0.73
N VAL A 109 11.89 0.11 -1.06
CA VAL A 109 12.54 -1.15 -1.44
C VAL A 109 13.41 -0.99 -2.67
N GLN A 110 12.94 -0.27 -3.68
CA GLN A 110 13.67 -0.02 -4.92
C GLN A 110 14.90 0.86 -4.67
N ARG A 111 14.74 1.99 -3.99
CA ARG A 111 15.87 2.92 -3.70
C ARG A 111 16.95 2.31 -2.85
N ASN A 112 16.58 1.46 -1.90
CA ASN A 112 17.52 0.81 -1.00
C ASN A 112 17.99 -0.57 -1.50
N LYS A 113 17.57 -0.99 -2.71
CA LYS A 113 17.96 -2.27 -3.35
C LYS A 113 17.64 -3.50 -2.50
N LEU A 114 16.52 -3.49 -1.80
CA LEU A 114 16.10 -4.54 -0.87
C LEU A 114 15.25 -5.65 -1.49
N SER A 115 15.05 -5.65 -2.82
CA SER A 115 14.16 -6.60 -3.53
C SER A 115 14.55 -8.07 -3.36
N GLY A 116 15.79 -8.38 -2.97
CA GLY A 116 16.24 -9.73 -2.65
C GLY A 116 15.91 -10.20 -1.22
N GLU A 117 15.60 -9.28 -0.32
CA GLU A 117 15.40 -9.57 1.11
C GLU A 117 13.93 -9.46 1.52
N VAL A 118 13.20 -8.51 0.94
CA VAL A 118 11.80 -8.24 1.27
C VAL A 118 10.92 -8.21 0.02
N LEU A 119 9.64 -8.43 0.23
CA LEU A 119 8.61 -8.48 -0.81
C LEU A 119 7.45 -7.57 -0.43
N VAL A 120 7.09 -6.63 -1.28
CA VAL A 120 5.83 -5.89 -1.19
C VAL A 120 4.77 -6.65 -1.99
N LEU A 121 3.70 -7.08 -1.32
CA LEU A 121 2.63 -7.81 -1.98
C LEU A 121 1.85 -6.92 -2.97
N GLU A 122 1.35 -7.54 -4.04
CA GLU A 122 0.60 -6.80 -5.06
C GLU A 122 -0.80 -6.38 -4.59
N ARG A 123 -1.35 -7.06 -3.59
CA ARG A 123 -2.66 -6.74 -3.03
C ARG A 123 -2.66 -5.35 -2.38
N ARG A 124 -3.70 -4.57 -2.70
CA ARG A 124 -4.05 -3.32 -2.01
C ARG A 124 -5.21 -3.60 -1.07
N PHE A 125 -5.08 -3.19 0.19
CA PHE A 125 -6.11 -3.45 1.19
C PHE A 125 -7.15 -2.34 1.30
N ALA A 126 -6.75 -1.11 1.04
CA ALA A 126 -7.63 0.03 0.91
C ALA A 126 -7.09 0.89 -0.23
N ALA A 127 -7.98 1.46 -1.02
CA ALA A 127 -7.62 2.40 -2.06
C ALA A 127 -7.94 3.81 -1.56
N GLU A 128 -6.91 4.59 -1.30
CA GLU A 128 -7.04 5.99 -0.88
C GLU A 128 -6.25 6.86 -1.86
N PRO A 129 -6.94 7.58 -2.75
CA PRO A 129 -6.25 8.47 -3.68
C PRO A 129 -5.60 9.64 -2.94
N LEU A 130 -4.36 9.95 -3.29
CA LEU A 130 -3.62 11.10 -2.77
C LEU A 130 -3.73 12.25 -3.76
N ALA A 131 -4.04 13.44 -3.27
CA ALA A 131 -4.18 14.66 -4.06
C ALA A 131 -3.32 15.78 -3.49
N LEU A 132 -3.03 16.80 -4.30
CA LEU A 132 -2.34 18.00 -3.86
C LEU A 132 -3.32 18.89 -3.10
N ALA A 133 -2.93 19.37 -1.92
CA ALA A 133 -3.69 20.33 -1.14
C ALA A 133 -3.34 21.75 -1.57
N MET A 134 -4.35 22.61 -1.73
CA MET A 134 -4.24 24.01 -2.12
C MET A 134 -5.02 24.91 -1.16
N GLY A 135 -4.77 26.19 -1.20
CA GLY A 135 -5.52 27.19 -0.45
C GLY A 135 -7.00 27.19 -0.82
N ARG A 136 -7.83 27.77 0.05
CA ARG A 136 -9.23 28.05 -0.32
C ARG A 136 -9.27 29.23 -1.30
N ASN A 137 -10.22 29.19 -2.20
CA ASN A 137 -10.46 30.23 -3.22
C ASN A 137 -9.32 30.39 -4.24
N GLU A 138 -8.51 29.34 -4.43
CA GLU A 138 -7.48 29.28 -5.48
C GLU A 138 -7.98 28.41 -6.64
N ASP A 139 -9.19 28.67 -7.12
CA ASP A 139 -9.85 27.83 -8.14
C ASP A 139 -9.11 27.88 -9.48
N ASP A 140 -8.55 29.03 -9.86
CA ASP A 140 -7.75 29.17 -11.09
C ASP A 140 -6.48 28.31 -11.03
N LEU A 141 -5.78 28.35 -9.87
CA LEU A 141 -4.62 27.50 -9.63
C LEU A 141 -5.02 26.01 -9.68
N ARG A 142 -6.12 25.66 -9.04
CA ARG A 142 -6.63 24.29 -9.05
C ARG A 142 -6.93 23.81 -10.47
N LEU A 143 -7.60 24.60 -11.26
CA LEU A 143 -7.89 24.27 -12.66
C LEU A 143 -6.61 24.12 -13.52
N LEU A 144 -5.63 24.97 -13.28
CA LEU A 144 -4.32 24.87 -13.95
C LEU A 144 -3.62 23.56 -13.59
N VAL A 145 -3.58 23.23 -12.30
CA VAL A 145 -2.96 22.01 -11.77
C VAL A 145 -3.70 20.77 -12.30
N ASP A 146 -5.03 20.75 -12.19
CA ASP A 146 -5.86 19.64 -12.65
C ASP A 146 -5.71 19.42 -14.16
N GLY A 147 -5.66 20.48 -14.94
CA GLY A 147 -5.41 20.41 -16.39
C GLY A 147 -4.02 19.88 -16.72
N ALA A 148 -3.00 20.28 -15.96
CA ALA A 148 -1.63 19.78 -16.15
C ALA A 148 -1.52 18.29 -15.76
N LEU A 149 -2.08 17.91 -14.63
CA LEU A 149 -2.13 16.52 -14.17
C LEU A 149 -2.89 15.64 -15.15
N SER A 150 -4.05 16.10 -15.62
CA SER A 150 -4.86 15.36 -16.60
C SER A 150 -4.11 15.09 -17.89
N ARG A 151 -3.40 16.08 -18.42
CA ARG A 151 -2.54 15.91 -19.60
C ARG A 151 -1.42 14.89 -19.34
N LEU A 152 -0.77 14.97 -18.17
CA LEU A 152 0.28 14.01 -17.78
C LEU A 152 -0.27 12.59 -17.70
N LEU A 153 -1.37 12.38 -16.99
CA LEU A 153 -1.98 11.05 -16.79
C LEU A 153 -2.43 10.39 -18.10
N LYS A 154 -2.82 11.20 -19.11
CA LYS A 154 -3.18 10.73 -20.45
C LYS A 154 -1.97 10.55 -21.37
N SER A 155 -0.80 11.04 -20.99
CA SER A 155 0.39 11.01 -21.85
C SER A 155 1.13 9.68 -21.78
N PRO A 156 1.88 9.31 -22.83
CA PRO A 156 2.75 8.14 -22.80
C PRO A 156 3.92 8.29 -21.81
N ASP A 157 4.27 9.51 -21.41
CA ASP A 157 5.35 9.78 -20.47
C ASP A 157 4.96 9.43 -19.03
N PHE A 158 3.67 9.37 -18.74
CA PHE A 158 3.19 8.94 -17.42
C PHE A 158 3.67 7.51 -17.09
N ALA A 159 3.59 6.58 -18.02
CA ALA A 159 4.05 5.21 -17.79
C ALA A 159 5.54 5.18 -17.42
N LYS A 160 6.38 5.92 -18.12
CA LYS A 160 7.82 6.02 -17.83
C LYS A 160 8.09 6.64 -16.46
N LEU A 161 7.34 7.70 -16.11
CA LEU A 161 7.44 8.35 -14.81
C LEU A 161 7.03 7.40 -13.67
N TYR A 162 5.92 6.69 -13.86
CA TYR A 162 5.43 5.71 -12.89
C TYR A 162 6.44 4.58 -12.67
N GLU A 163 6.97 3.99 -13.76
CA GLU A 163 7.91 2.89 -13.69
C GLU A 163 9.20 3.24 -12.96
N ARG A 164 9.66 4.48 -13.07
CA ARG A 164 10.85 4.97 -12.36
C ARG A 164 10.72 4.86 -10.84
N HIS A 165 9.51 5.02 -10.30
CA HIS A 165 9.27 5.09 -8.85
C HIS A 165 8.54 3.88 -8.27
N PHE A 166 7.71 3.22 -9.07
CA PHE A 166 6.76 2.21 -8.56
C PHE A 166 6.88 0.86 -9.26
N GLY A 167 7.81 0.72 -10.20
CA GLY A 167 7.94 -0.47 -11.03
C GLY A 167 6.89 -0.51 -12.15
N PRO A 168 6.77 -1.63 -12.88
CA PRO A 168 5.91 -1.72 -14.06
C PRO A 168 4.48 -1.28 -13.79
N LEU A 169 3.92 -0.47 -14.71
CA LEU A 169 2.54 0.00 -14.64
C LEU A 169 1.61 -1.12 -15.14
N ASP A 170 0.94 -1.80 -14.22
CA ASP A 170 -0.06 -2.81 -14.56
C ASP A 170 -1.35 -2.18 -15.14
N GLU A 171 -2.13 -2.99 -15.84
CA GLU A 171 -3.36 -2.54 -16.52
C GLU A 171 -4.40 -1.97 -15.54
N ALA A 172 -4.56 -2.59 -14.37
CA ALA A 172 -5.49 -2.12 -13.34
C ALA A 172 -5.08 -0.73 -12.83
N SER A 173 -3.80 -0.52 -12.57
CA SER A 173 -3.26 0.80 -12.21
C SER A 173 -3.47 1.81 -13.34
N ARG A 174 -3.22 1.43 -14.59
CA ARG A 174 -3.45 2.30 -15.75
C ARG A 174 -4.90 2.79 -15.83
N LEU A 175 -5.86 1.89 -15.69
CA LEU A 175 -7.28 2.23 -15.68
C LEU A 175 -7.65 3.21 -14.56
N ILE A 176 -7.13 3.00 -13.35
CA ILE A 176 -7.35 3.89 -12.21
C ILE A 176 -6.83 5.30 -12.52
N TYR A 177 -5.59 5.42 -13.02
CA TYR A 177 -5.01 6.72 -13.33
C TYR A 177 -5.70 7.42 -14.50
N THR A 178 -6.13 6.67 -15.51
CA THR A 178 -6.95 7.23 -16.60
C THR A 178 -8.27 7.77 -16.08
N GLY A 179 -8.88 7.08 -15.09
CA GLY A 179 -10.11 7.53 -14.44
C GLY A 179 -9.95 8.77 -13.57
N PHE A 180 -8.73 9.12 -13.14
CA PHE A 180 -8.46 10.37 -12.42
C PHE A 180 -8.39 11.59 -13.33
N ALA A 181 -8.07 11.40 -14.61
CA ALA A 181 -7.95 12.49 -15.56
C ALA A 181 -9.31 13.10 -15.88
N LEU A 182 -9.35 14.42 -15.98
CA LEU A 182 -10.54 15.13 -16.46
C LEU A 182 -10.91 14.69 -17.89
N PRO A 183 -12.19 14.76 -18.23
CA PRO A 183 -12.69 14.42 -19.56
C PRO A 183 -11.97 15.14 -20.70
#